data_71879b7d96bcdd2e210e7a136f759d47
#
_entry.id   71879b7d96bcdd2e210e7a136f759d47
#
_cell.length_a   1.000
_cell.length_b   1.000
_cell.length_c   1.000
_cell.angle_alpha   90.00
_cell.angle_beta   90.00
_cell.angle_gamma   90.00
#
_symmetry.space_group_name_H-M   'P 1'
#
loop_
_entity.id
_entity.type
_entity.pdbx_description
1 polymer ?
#
loop_
_entity_poly.entity_id
_entity_poly.type
_entity_poly.pdbx_seq_one_letter_code
_entity_poly.pdbx_strand_id
1 'polypeptide(L)'
;MVRTGIQLYTLRDLDEPLPTLLRRVGETEFDGVEFAGFDETTPEAAADVLDETELNVAGVHVGIESLETDSDLDAVSETCTALDCERVVVPYLGVEHFETAAAVRETATRLSALADRLAERGLALSYHNHDHEFVALEGDGRNAFDLLLDETDDSVLIELDVGWAAAAGDDPVALLERLEGRAPLVHVKDVADGRPVELGDGEVALDACATAARDAGAEWLLYEHDEPTDPAASLERGAATLAERRD
;
A
#
# COMPACT_ATOMS: atom_id res chain seq x y z
N MET A 1 14.79 11.50 -5.97
CA MET A 1 14.73 10.06 -6.38
C MET A 1 13.77 9.37 -5.44
N VAL A 2 12.72 8.76 -5.94
CA VAL A 2 11.76 7.94 -5.15
C VAL A 2 12.36 6.56 -4.94
N ARG A 3 12.11 5.95 -3.77
CA ARG A 3 12.51 4.55 -3.51
C ARG A 3 11.55 3.59 -4.19
N THR A 4 12.03 2.39 -4.54
CA THR A 4 11.20 1.34 -5.11
C THR A 4 11.21 0.11 -4.20
N GLY A 5 10.09 -0.58 -4.13
CA GLY A 5 9.94 -1.78 -3.31
C GLY A 5 8.86 -2.70 -3.84
N ILE A 6 8.60 -3.76 -3.08
CA ILE A 6 7.56 -4.74 -3.39
C ILE A 6 6.65 -4.93 -2.18
N GLN A 7 5.33 -5.00 -2.42
CA GLN A 7 4.38 -5.54 -1.46
C GLN A 7 4.51 -7.07 -1.46
N LEU A 8 4.87 -7.64 -0.30
CA LEU A 8 5.19 -9.07 -0.16
C LEU A 8 3.99 -9.99 -0.43
N TYR A 9 2.77 -9.47 -0.40
CA TYR A 9 1.58 -10.22 -0.81
C TYR A 9 1.70 -10.80 -2.23
N THR A 10 2.46 -10.15 -3.11
CA THR A 10 2.78 -10.63 -4.46
C THR A 10 3.47 -12.00 -4.45
N LEU A 11 4.22 -12.32 -3.40
CA LEU A 11 5.02 -13.54 -3.29
C LEU A 11 4.37 -14.64 -2.42
N ARG A 12 3.14 -14.42 -1.92
CA ARG A 12 2.46 -15.30 -0.97
C ARG A 12 2.27 -16.75 -1.44
N ASP A 13 2.21 -16.96 -2.76
CA ASP A 13 2.03 -18.28 -3.36
C ASP A 13 3.36 -19.03 -3.58
N LEU A 14 4.50 -18.43 -3.21
CA LEU A 14 5.75 -19.15 -3.12
C LEU A 14 5.77 -19.96 -1.80
N ASP A 15 5.99 -21.28 -1.91
CA ASP A 15 6.12 -22.14 -0.73
C ASP A 15 7.53 -21.98 -0.10
N GLU A 16 7.83 -20.76 0.35
CA GLU A 16 9.11 -20.35 0.92
C GLU A 16 8.91 -19.54 2.19
N PRO A 17 9.72 -19.76 3.24
CA PRO A 17 9.67 -18.95 4.45
C PRO A 17 9.99 -17.48 4.17
N LEU A 18 9.36 -16.54 4.91
CA LEU A 18 9.57 -15.11 4.78
C LEU A 18 11.06 -14.68 4.74
N PRO A 19 11.97 -15.23 5.59
CA PRO A 19 13.40 -14.91 5.49
C PRO A 19 14.04 -15.26 4.14
N THR A 20 13.52 -16.28 3.45
CA THR A 20 13.99 -16.65 2.10
C THR A 20 13.46 -15.68 1.06
N LEU A 21 12.19 -15.28 1.19
CA LEU A 21 11.58 -14.28 0.31
C LEU A 21 12.30 -12.93 0.41
N LEU A 22 12.62 -12.48 1.63
CA LEU A 22 13.39 -11.24 1.84
C LEU A 22 14.77 -11.30 1.15
N ARG A 23 15.48 -12.42 1.24
CA ARG A 23 16.76 -12.58 0.53
C ARG A 23 16.61 -12.55 -0.97
N ARG A 24 15.53 -13.15 -1.52
CA ARG A 24 15.22 -13.03 -2.96
C ARG A 24 14.99 -11.59 -3.38
N VAL A 25 14.24 -10.83 -2.59
CA VAL A 25 14.03 -9.40 -2.86
C VAL A 25 15.35 -8.64 -2.81
N GLY A 26 16.22 -8.94 -1.83
CA GLY A 26 17.55 -8.34 -1.71
C GLY A 26 18.52 -8.66 -2.87
N GLU A 27 18.22 -9.67 -3.70
CA GLU A 27 18.97 -9.98 -4.92
C GLU A 27 18.50 -9.15 -6.13
N THR A 28 17.42 -8.35 -5.98
CA THR A 28 16.84 -7.50 -7.04
C THR A 28 17.27 -6.04 -6.90
N GLU A 29 16.73 -5.17 -7.77
CA GLU A 29 16.98 -3.73 -7.73
C GLU A 29 16.03 -2.97 -6.80
N PHE A 30 15.19 -3.64 -6.01
CA PHE A 30 14.33 -3.00 -5.02
C PHE A 30 15.12 -2.43 -3.84
N ASP A 31 14.72 -1.26 -3.35
CA ASP A 31 15.30 -0.62 -2.16
C ASP A 31 14.67 -1.16 -0.86
N GLY A 32 13.53 -1.85 -0.96
CA GLY A 32 12.84 -2.34 0.23
C GLY A 32 11.57 -3.13 -0.06
N VAL A 33 10.87 -3.40 1.04
CA VAL A 33 9.66 -4.22 1.08
C VAL A 33 8.54 -3.54 1.86
N GLU A 34 7.33 -3.97 1.60
CA GLU A 34 6.17 -3.74 2.44
C GLU A 34 5.63 -5.09 2.92
N PHE A 35 5.36 -5.19 4.23
CA PHE A 35 4.93 -6.43 4.84
C PHE A 35 3.42 -6.63 4.75
N ALA A 36 2.97 -7.80 4.27
CA ALA A 36 1.58 -8.25 4.31
C ALA A 36 1.26 -9.14 5.52
N GLY A 37 2.27 -9.45 6.33
CA GLY A 37 2.22 -10.34 7.50
C GLY A 37 3.58 -10.97 7.72
N PHE A 38 3.69 -11.85 8.73
CA PHE A 38 4.96 -12.42 9.17
C PHE A 38 4.98 -13.96 9.18
N ASP A 39 3.82 -14.60 8.96
CA ASP A 39 3.66 -16.05 9.08
C ASP A 39 4.21 -16.58 10.42
N GLU A 40 5.15 -17.54 10.36
CA GLU A 40 5.83 -18.08 11.55
C GLU A 40 7.12 -17.30 11.92
N THR A 41 7.46 -16.22 11.19
CA THR A 41 8.66 -15.40 11.41
C THR A 41 8.36 -14.30 12.43
N THR A 42 9.25 -14.06 13.38
CA THR A 42 9.09 -12.90 14.27
C THR A 42 9.61 -11.63 13.61
N PRO A 43 9.11 -10.44 14.01
CA PRO A 43 9.61 -9.17 13.48
C PRO A 43 11.13 -9.01 13.64
N GLU A 44 11.71 -9.47 14.76
CA GLU A 44 13.16 -9.42 15.01
C GLU A 44 13.93 -10.32 14.04
N ALA A 45 13.40 -11.53 13.75
CA ALA A 45 14.03 -12.43 12.78
C ALA A 45 13.92 -11.89 11.35
N ALA A 46 12.87 -11.15 11.03
CA ALA A 46 12.76 -10.44 9.76
C ALA A 46 13.77 -9.29 9.71
N ALA A 47 13.91 -8.51 10.78
CA ALA A 47 14.86 -7.40 10.89
C ALA A 47 16.31 -7.86 10.67
N ASP A 48 16.71 -9.00 11.25
CA ASP A 48 18.05 -9.59 11.03
C ASP A 48 18.31 -9.81 9.53
N VAL A 49 17.31 -10.25 8.76
CA VAL A 49 17.45 -10.46 7.30
C VAL A 49 17.43 -9.16 6.51
N LEU A 50 16.63 -8.18 6.94
CA LEU A 50 16.63 -6.85 6.33
C LEU A 50 18.02 -6.21 6.45
N ASP A 51 18.66 -6.33 7.63
CA ASP A 51 20.04 -5.86 7.85
C ASP A 51 21.06 -6.61 6.95
N GLU A 52 20.90 -7.94 6.76
CA GLU A 52 21.75 -8.73 5.86
C GLU A 52 21.63 -8.29 4.39
N THR A 53 20.44 -7.86 3.97
CA THR A 53 20.08 -7.57 2.57
C THR A 53 20.07 -6.07 2.26
N GLU A 54 20.27 -5.21 3.24
CA GLU A 54 20.19 -3.74 3.15
C GLU A 54 18.81 -3.24 2.64
N LEU A 55 17.75 -4.06 2.81
CA LEU A 55 16.39 -3.69 2.45
C LEU A 55 15.78 -2.78 3.53
N ASN A 56 15.09 -1.73 3.08
CA ASN A 56 14.29 -0.86 3.95
C ASN A 56 12.84 -1.35 4.04
N VAL A 57 12.10 -0.90 5.05
CA VAL A 57 10.67 -1.18 5.18
C VAL A 57 9.88 0.06 4.80
N ALA A 58 8.98 -0.08 3.82
CA ALA A 58 8.10 0.99 3.36
C ALA A 58 6.88 1.14 4.28
N GLY A 59 6.31 0.01 4.72
CA GLY A 59 5.13 -0.05 5.55
C GLY A 59 4.84 -1.47 6.03
N VAL A 60 3.86 -1.58 6.94
CA VAL A 60 3.34 -2.85 7.46
C VAL A 60 1.83 -2.84 7.32
N HIS A 61 1.27 -3.79 6.58
CA HIS A 61 -0.18 -4.00 6.48
C HIS A 61 -0.73 -4.59 7.76
N VAL A 62 -1.71 -3.92 8.34
CA VAL A 62 -2.38 -4.34 9.59
C VAL A 62 -3.89 -4.20 9.43
N GLY A 63 -4.63 -5.29 9.62
CA GLY A 63 -6.09 -5.25 9.58
C GLY A 63 -6.64 -4.30 10.64
N ILE A 64 -7.67 -3.54 10.30
CA ILE A 64 -8.21 -2.47 11.16
C ILE A 64 -8.65 -2.98 12.55
N GLU A 65 -9.09 -4.24 12.64
CA GLU A 65 -9.50 -4.88 13.90
C GLU A 65 -8.33 -5.06 14.87
N SER A 66 -7.09 -5.12 14.35
CA SER A 66 -5.85 -5.23 15.13
C SER A 66 -5.29 -3.87 15.53
N LEU A 67 -6.07 -2.79 15.40
CA LEU A 67 -5.72 -1.42 15.79
C LEU A 67 -6.70 -0.83 16.82
N GLU A 68 -7.66 -1.62 17.33
CA GLU A 68 -8.75 -1.07 18.12
C GLU A 68 -8.42 -0.83 19.57
N THR A 69 -7.63 -1.67 20.20
CA THR A 69 -7.27 -1.54 21.61
C THR A 69 -5.87 -0.95 21.79
N ASP A 70 -5.61 -0.36 22.96
CA ASP A 70 -4.26 0.13 23.27
C ASP A 70 -3.23 -1.00 23.28
N SER A 71 -3.62 -2.20 23.72
CA SER A 71 -2.75 -3.38 23.70
C SER A 71 -2.37 -3.80 22.28
N ASP A 72 -3.31 -3.69 21.31
CA ASP A 72 -3.05 -4.01 19.92
C ASP A 72 -2.12 -2.97 19.29
N LEU A 73 -2.38 -1.69 19.56
CA LEU A 73 -1.51 -0.60 19.09
C LEU A 73 -0.10 -0.69 19.66
N ASP A 74 0.03 -1.09 20.95
CA ASP A 74 1.34 -1.30 21.57
C ASP A 74 2.10 -2.46 20.89
N ALA A 75 1.42 -3.56 20.57
CA ALA A 75 2.01 -4.69 19.85
C ALA A 75 2.44 -4.33 18.40
N VAL A 76 1.61 -3.53 17.71
CA VAL A 76 1.96 -3.00 16.38
C VAL A 76 3.15 -2.05 16.46
N SER A 77 3.20 -1.20 17.49
CA SER A 77 4.33 -0.28 17.71
C SER A 77 5.64 -1.04 18.01
N GLU A 78 5.58 -2.13 18.79
CA GLU A 78 6.74 -3.01 19.02
C GLU A 78 7.22 -3.65 17.70
N THR A 79 6.30 -4.14 16.88
CA THR A 79 6.61 -4.69 15.54
C THR A 79 7.28 -3.64 14.65
N CYS A 80 6.69 -2.45 14.53
CA CYS A 80 7.24 -1.37 13.72
C CYS A 80 8.61 -0.91 14.24
N THR A 81 8.80 -0.87 15.56
CA THR A 81 10.09 -0.54 16.18
C THR A 81 11.17 -1.58 15.83
N ALA A 82 10.83 -2.88 15.87
CA ALA A 82 11.77 -3.94 15.51
C ALA A 82 12.22 -3.87 14.05
N LEU A 83 11.37 -3.36 13.17
CA LEU A 83 11.60 -3.25 11.72
C LEU A 83 12.17 -1.89 11.27
N ASP A 84 12.41 -0.96 12.19
CA ASP A 84 12.75 0.45 11.87
C ASP A 84 11.76 1.09 10.87
N CYS A 85 10.46 0.84 11.10
CA CYS A 85 9.35 1.30 10.27
C CYS A 85 8.43 2.24 11.04
N GLU A 86 8.02 3.35 10.42
CA GLU A 86 7.13 4.33 11.04
C GLU A 86 5.72 4.33 10.40
N ARG A 87 5.40 3.35 9.53
CA ARG A 87 4.14 3.32 8.76
C ARG A 87 3.35 2.06 8.97
N VAL A 88 2.09 2.27 9.31
CA VAL A 88 1.05 1.23 9.37
C VAL A 88 0.05 1.50 8.26
N VAL A 89 -0.29 0.49 7.49
CA VAL A 89 -1.28 0.59 6.41
C VAL A 89 -2.47 -0.30 6.76
N VAL A 90 -3.69 0.26 6.70
CA VAL A 90 -4.92 -0.54 6.67
C VAL A 90 -5.12 -1.03 5.24
N PRO A 91 -4.92 -2.33 4.97
CA PRO A 91 -4.82 -2.83 3.60
C PRO A 91 -6.16 -3.04 2.91
N TYR A 92 -7.24 -3.18 3.67
CA TYR A 92 -8.54 -3.52 3.12
C TYR A 92 -9.67 -3.23 4.09
N LEU A 93 -10.77 -2.72 3.57
CA LEU A 93 -12.07 -2.64 4.25
C LEU A 93 -13.15 -3.21 3.33
N GLY A 94 -14.10 -3.95 3.90
CA GLY A 94 -15.19 -4.58 3.13
C GLY A 94 -16.12 -3.56 2.47
N VAL A 95 -16.84 -4.00 1.45
CA VAL A 95 -17.78 -3.16 0.67
C VAL A 95 -18.83 -2.45 1.53
N GLU A 96 -19.20 -3.02 2.68
CA GLU A 96 -20.16 -2.44 3.63
C GLU A 96 -19.75 -1.09 4.18
N HIS A 97 -18.44 -0.79 4.19
CA HIS A 97 -17.87 0.51 4.59
C HIS A 97 -18.10 1.61 3.56
N PHE A 98 -18.47 1.25 2.32
CA PHE A 98 -18.53 2.15 1.16
C PHE A 98 -19.91 2.20 0.49
N GLU A 99 -20.89 1.39 0.92
CA GLU A 99 -22.21 1.32 0.28
C GLU A 99 -23.05 2.60 0.42
N THR A 100 -22.79 3.41 1.45
CA THR A 100 -23.56 4.64 1.73
C THR A 100 -22.67 5.76 2.22
N ALA A 101 -23.08 7.00 1.96
CA ALA A 101 -22.38 8.17 2.49
C ALA A 101 -22.27 8.19 4.03
N ALA A 102 -23.21 7.57 4.75
CA ALA A 102 -23.14 7.43 6.20
C ALA A 102 -22.05 6.44 6.64
N ALA A 103 -21.95 5.30 5.96
CA ALA A 103 -20.92 4.29 6.22
C ALA A 103 -19.51 4.86 5.94
N VAL A 104 -19.34 5.59 4.83
CA VAL A 104 -18.07 6.26 4.50
C VAL A 104 -17.65 7.25 5.58
N ARG A 105 -18.58 8.10 6.08
CA ARG A 105 -18.26 9.06 7.16
C ARG A 105 -17.92 8.36 8.48
N GLU A 106 -18.56 7.25 8.80
CA GLU A 106 -18.22 6.45 9.97
C GLU A 106 -16.81 5.86 9.82
N THR A 107 -16.49 5.32 8.64
CA THR A 107 -15.16 4.81 8.31
C THR A 107 -14.09 5.91 8.37
N ALA A 108 -14.35 7.08 7.80
CA ALA A 108 -13.45 8.24 7.87
C ALA A 108 -13.16 8.66 9.32
N THR A 109 -14.21 8.74 10.14
CA THR A 109 -14.08 9.05 11.58
C THR A 109 -13.23 8.01 12.30
N ARG A 110 -13.44 6.72 12.00
CA ARG A 110 -12.66 5.61 12.61
C ARG A 110 -11.20 5.68 12.20
N LEU A 111 -10.89 5.88 10.92
CA LEU A 111 -9.51 6.01 10.44
C LEU A 111 -8.80 7.23 11.05
N SER A 112 -9.46 8.39 11.11
CA SER A 112 -8.90 9.60 11.73
C SER A 112 -8.58 9.38 13.21
N ALA A 113 -9.49 8.76 13.97
CA ALA A 113 -9.23 8.44 15.37
C ALA A 113 -8.08 7.43 15.57
N LEU A 114 -7.92 6.47 14.66
CA LEU A 114 -6.80 5.53 14.68
C LEU A 114 -5.48 6.21 14.31
N ALA A 115 -5.48 7.11 13.33
CA ALA A 115 -4.31 7.90 12.95
C ALA A 115 -3.79 8.72 14.15
N ASP A 116 -4.67 9.39 14.88
CA ASP A 116 -4.31 10.14 16.08
C ASP A 116 -3.64 9.25 17.15
N ARG A 117 -4.22 8.07 17.41
CA ARG A 117 -3.69 7.12 18.41
C ARG A 117 -2.35 6.50 17.98
N LEU A 118 -2.14 6.26 16.70
CA LEU A 118 -0.86 5.80 16.15
C LEU A 118 0.18 6.91 16.21
N ALA A 119 -0.20 8.17 15.93
CA ALA A 119 0.68 9.32 16.04
C ALA A 119 1.22 9.55 17.46
N GLU A 120 0.45 9.24 18.51
CA GLU A 120 0.92 9.23 19.90
C GLU A 120 2.06 8.24 20.15
N ARG A 121 2.22 7.24 19.26
CA ARG A 121 3.28 6.22 19.28
C ARG A 121 4.38 6.48 18.24
N GLY A 122 4.33 7.62 17.54
CA GLY A 122 5.29 7.97 16.49
C GLY A 122 5.06 7.25 15.16
N LEU A 123 3.86 6.68 14.96
CA LEU A 123 3.50 5.95 13.74
C LEU A 123 2.52 6.76 12.89
N ALA A 124 2.65 6.69 11.58
CA ALA A 124 1.70 7.23 10.61
C ALA A 124 0.75 6.14 10.11
N LEU A 125 -0.53 6.49 9.93
CA LEU A 125 -1.53 5.62 9.34
C LEU A 125 -1.72 5.96 7.86
N SER A 126 -1.68 4.93 7.00
CA SER A 126 -2.14 5.00 5.62
C SER A 126 -3.34 4.07 5.40
N TYR A 127 -4.18 4.43 4.46
CA TYR A 127 -5.26 3.57 3.95
C TYR A 127 -4.97 3.17 2.50
N HIS A 128 -5.03 1.88 2.18
CA HIS A 128 -4.85 1.33 0.85
C HIS A 128 -6.20 1.06 0.18
N ASN A 129 -6.37 1.59 -1.04
CA ASN A 129 -7.62 1.44 -1.80
C ASN A 129 -7.64 0.22 -2.71
N HIS A 130 -8.87 -0.24 -2.98
CA HIS A 130 -9.24 -1.18 -4.03
C HIS A 130 -10.23 -0.53 -5.01
N ASP A 131 -10.76 -1.31 -5.95
CA ASP A 131 -11.71 -0.83 -6.96
C ASP A 131 -13.12 -0.55 -6.40
N HIS A 132 -13.54 -1.31 -5.38
CA HIS A 132 -14.90 -1.22 -4.84
C HIS A 132 -15.20 0.07 -4.05
N GLU A 133 -14.20 0.83 -3.63
CA GLU A 133 -14.38 2.12 -2.97
C GLU A 133 -14.77 3.24 -3.96
N PHE A 134 -14.61 3.02 -5.25
CA PHE A 134 -15.00 3.99 -6.27
C PHE A 134 -16.48 3.90 -6.67
N VAL A 135 -17.30 3.20 -5.89
CA VAL A 135 -18.75 3.10 -6.11
C VAL A 135 -19.42 4.47 -5.99
N ALA A 136 -20.30 4.81 -6.94
CA ALA A 136 -21.06 6.05 -6.90
C ALA A 136 -22.05 6.05 -5.74
N LEU A 137 -22.03 7.10 -4.91
CA LEU A 137 -22.95 7.25 -3.78
C LEU A 137 -24.29 7.87 -4.20
N GLU A 138 -25.38 7.21 -3.84
CA GLU A 138 -26.72 7.71 -4.16
C GLU A 138 -26.99 9.04 -3.45
N GLY A 139 -27.31 10.08 -4.23
CA GLY A 139 -27.69 11.41 -3.73
C GLY A 139 -26.53 12.31 -3.29
N ASP A 140 -25.27 11.84 -3.33
CA ASP A 140 -24.10 12.67 -2.99
C ASP A 140 -23.44 13.26 -4.24
N GLY A 141 -23.37 12.50 -5.32
CA GLY A 141 -22.75 12.96 -6.59
C GLY A 141 -21.25 12.69 -6.66
N ARG A 142 -20.63 12.14 -5.60
CA ARG A 142 -19.25 11.66 -5.52
C ARG A 142 -19.24 10.12 -5.49
N ASN A 143 -18.10 9.51 -5.77
CA ASN A 143 -17.85 8.13 -5.40
C ASN A 143 -17.49 8.04 -3.90
N ALA A 144 -17.44 6.82 -3.35
CA ALA A 144 -17.20 6.63 -1.92
C ALA A 144 -15.75 6.94 -1.54
N PHE A 145 -14.77 6.69 -2.42
CA PHE A 145 -13.37 7.04 -2.17
C PHE A 145 -13.18 8.57 -2.10
N ASP A 146 -13.79 9.32 -3.02
CA ASP A 146 -13.78 10.79 -2.97
C ASP A 146 -14.34 11.34 -1.66
N LEU A 147 -15.46 10.76 -1.20
CA LEU A 147 -16.05 11.15 0.07
C LEU A 147 -15.13 10.79 1.24
N LEU A 148 -14.50 9.61 1.21
CA LEU A 148 -13.53 9.19 2.24
C LEU A 148 -12.38 10.19 2.34
N LEU A 149 -11.80 10.59 1.21
CA LEU A 149 -10.71 11.57 1.17
C LEU A 149 -11.12 12.94 1.73
N ASP A 150 -12.35 13.37 1.47
CA ASP A 150 -12.86 14.66 1.94
C ASP A 150 -13.25 14.67 3.44
N GLU A 151 -13.61 13.50 4.00
CA GLU A 151 -14.10 13.37 5.39
C GLU A 151 -13.03 12.85 6.37
N THR A 152 -11.91 12.34 5.88
CA THR A 152 -10.76 11.97 6.73
C THR A 152 -9.89 13.18 7.03
N ASP A 153 -9.33 13.23 8.26
CA ASP A 153 -8.35 14.25 8.65
C ASP A 153 -7.04 14.08 7.85
N ASP A 154 -6.27 15.17 7.73
CA ASP A 154 -4.98 15.17 7.02
C ASP A 154 -3.93 14.21 7.64
N SER A 155 -4.16 13.76 8.87
CA SER A 155 -3.34 12.74 9.55
C SER A 155 -3.50 11.33 8.96
N VAL A 156 -4.61 11.08 8.23
CA VAL A 156 -4.81 9.84 7.49
C VAL A 156 -4.15 9.97 6.12
N LEU A 157 -3.03 9.30 5.94
CA LEU A 157 -2.34 9.22 4.66
C LEU A 157 -2.99 8.18 3.75
N ILE A 158 -2.66 8.22 2.48
CA ILE A 158 -3.15 7.27 1.49
C ILE A 158 -1.98 6.47 0.93
N GLU A 159 -2.16 5.19 0.82
CA GLU A 159 -1.39 4.32 -0.05
C GLU A 159 -2.22 4.11 -1.31
N LEU A 160 -1.95 4.91 -2.34
CA LEU A 160 -2.75 4.85 -3.56
C LEU A 160 -2.33 3.67 -4.44
N ASP A 161 -3.27 2.76 -4.70
CA ASP A 161 -3.12 1.75 -5.73
C ASP A 161 -3.64 2.28 -7.07
N VAL A 162 -2.72 2.53 -8.00
CA VAL A 162 -3.05 3.11 -9.32
C VAL A 162 -3.76 2.11 -10.23
N GLY A 163 -3.51 0.81 -10.04
CA GLY A 163 -4.16 -0.25 -10.81
C GLY A 163 -5.62 -0.42 -10.43
N TRP A 164 -5.92 -0.47 -9.14
CA TRP A 164 -7.31 -0.56 -8.68
C TRP A 164 -8.11 0.70 -8.97
N ALA A 165 -7.50 1.89 -8.87
CA ALA A 165 -8.15 3.12 -9.31
C ALA A 165 -8.50 3.08 -10.81
N ALA A 166 -7.56 2.64 -11.66
CA ALA A 166 -7.80 2.47 -13.10
C ALA A 166 -8.84 1.39 -13.39
N ALA A 167 -8.82 0.24 -12.67
CA ALA A 167 -9.81 -0.83 -12.81
C ALA A 167 -11.24 -0.35 -12.50
N ALA A 168 -11.37 0.56 -11.55
CA ALA A 168 -12.64 1.23 -11.22
C ALA A 168 -13.08 2.27 -12.27
N GLY A 169 -12.21 2.62 -13.22
CA GLY A 169 -12.46 3.62 -14.26
C GLY A 169 -12.17 5.05 -13.83
N ASP A 170 -11.44 5.25 -12.73
CA ASP A 170 -10.96 6.56 -12.30
C ASP A 170 -9.60 6.88 -12.94
N ASP A 171 -9.16 8.12 -12.84
CA ASP A 171 -7.86 8.58 -13.35
C ASP A 171 -6.81 8.62 -12.23
N PRO A 172 -5.89 7.62 -12.18
CA PRO A 172 -4.90 7.56 -11.10
C PRO A 172 -3.92 8.73 -11.13
N VAL A 173 -3.67 9.36 -12.30
CA VAL A 173 -2.80 10.54 -12.38
C VAL A 173 -3.47 11.74 -11.72
N ALA A 174 -4.75 11.98 -12.01
CA ALA A 174 -5.52 13.05 -11.37
C ALA A 174 -5.67 12.82 -9.86
N LEU A 175 -5.81 11.57 -9.41
CA LEU A 175 -5.84 11.23 -7.99
C LEU A 175 -4.51 11.54 -7.30
N LEU A 176 -3.37 11.18 -7.91
CA LEU A 176 -2.04 11.49 -7.38
C LEU A 176 -1.83 13.02 -7.25
N GLU A 177 -2.21 13.79 -8.28
CA GLU A 177 -2.14 15.25 -8.22
C GLU A 177 -3.00 15.84 -7.07
N ARG A 178 -4.20 15.29 -6.87
CA ARG A 178 -5.09 15.69 -5.77
C ARG A 178 -4.54 15.33 -4.40
N LEU A 179 -3.78 14.24 -4.30
CA LEU A 179 -3.19 13.71 -3.07
C LEU A 179 -1.78 14.26 -2.78
N GLU A 180 -1.37 15.39 -3.40
CA GLU A 180 -0.06 16.02 -3.17
C GLU A 180 0.24 16.12 -1.67
N GLY A 181 1.37 15.51 -1.25
CA GLY A 181 1.82 15.46 0.14
C GLY A 181 1.04 14.49 1.05
N ARG A 182 0.01 13.80 0.53
CA ARG A 182 -0.85 12.90 1.33
C ARG A 182 -0.75 11.43 0.90
N ALA A 183 -0.05 11.11 -0.20
CA ALA A 183 0.19 9.75 -0.68
C ALA A 183 1.69 9.42 -0.69
N PRO A 184 2.30 9.14 0.48
CA PRO A 184 3.72 8.78 0.55
C PRO A 184 4.04 7.41 -0.05
N LEU A 185 3.06 6.53 -0.13
CA LEU A 185 3.15 5.18 -0.68
C LEU A 185 2.24 5.08 -1.91
N VAL A 186 2.75 4.51 -2.99
CA VAL A 186 1.99 4.29 -4.22
C VAL A 186 2.21 2.86 -4.68
N HIS A 187 1.15 2.06 -4.71
CA HIS A 187 1.18 0.74 -5.33
C HIS A 187 1.11 0.88 -6.84
N VAL A 188 2.17 0.41 -7.49
CA VAL A 188 2.28 0.36 -8.94
C VAL A 188 1.82 -1.03 -9.39
N LYS A 189 0.60 -1.08 -9.84
CA LYS A 189 -0.10 -2.26 -10.35
C LYS A 189 -0.58 -1.97 -11.77
N ASP A 190 -0.54 -2.96 -12.65
CA ASP A 190 -1.12 -2.84 -13.97
C ASP A 190 -2.35 -3.74 -14.10
N VAL A 191 -3.31 -3.29 -14.86
CA VAL A 191 -4.59 -3.99 -15.04
C VAL A 191 -5.00 -4.03 -16.52
N ALA A 192 -5.65 -5.13 -16.91
CA ALA A 192 -6.31 -5.28 -18.20
C ALA A 192 -7.68 -5.90 -17.99
N ASP A 193 -8.72 -5.34 -18.61
CA ASP A 193 -10.10 -5.79 -18.43
C ASP A 193 -10.51 -5.89 -16.94
N GLY A 194 -10.02 -4.96 -16.10
CA GLY A 194 -10.29 -4.89 -14.65
C GLY A 194 -9.60 -5.96 -13.81
N ARG A 195 -8.57 -6.64 -14.33
CA ARG A 195 -7.80 -7.67 -13.62
C ARG A 195 -6.32 -7.32 -13.58
N PRO A 196 -5.63 -7.66 -12.47
CA PRO A 196 -4.19 -7.50 -12.40
C PRO A 196 -3.46 -8.29 -13.49
N VAL A 197 -2.47 -7.63 -14.11
CA VAL A 197 -1.55 -8.21 -15.08
C VAL A 197 -0.13 -7.75 -14.76
N GLU A 198 0.86 -8.38 -15.41
CA GLU A 198 2.24 -7.95 -15.27
C GLU A 198 2.44 -6.50 -15.73
N LEU A 199 3.32 -5.75 -15.07
CA LEU A 199 3.61 -4.36 -15.45
C LEU A 199 4.00 -4.25 -16.92
N GLY A 200 3.29 -3.38 -17.64
CA GLY A 200 3.46 -3.11 -19.07
C GLY A 200 2.64 -4.01 -19.99
N ASP A 201 1.86 -4.96 -19.46
CA ASP A 201 0.93 -5.79 -20.24
C ASP A 201 -0.53 -5.28 -20.14
N GLY A 202 -0.77 -4.25 -19.33
CA GLY A 202 -2.08 -3.67 -19.07
C GLY A 202 -2.32 -2.29 -19.70
N GLU A 203 -3.25 -1.57 -19.11
CA GLU A 203 -3.79 -0.31 -19.63
C GLU A 203 -3.36 0.91 -18.79
N VAL A 204 -2.70 0.69 -17.63
CA VAL A 204 -2.27 1.77 -16.74
C VAL A 204 -1.12 2.55 -17.37
N ALA A 205 -1.23 3.88 -17.39
CA ALA A 205 -0.17 4.76 -17.87
C ALA A 205 0.99 4.84 -16.85
N LEU A 206 1.73 3.75 -16.65
CA LEU A 206 2.73 3.57 -15.59
C LEU A 206 3.73 4.73 -15.50
N ASP A 207 4.24 5.22 -16.64
CA ASP A 207 5.21 6.33 -16.66
C ASP A 207 4.58 7.65 -16.18
N ALA A 208 3.32 7.90 -16.56
CA ALA A 208 2.59 9.08 -16.11
C ALA A 208 2.27 8.99 -14.61
N CYS A 209 1.84 7.82 -14.14
CA CYS A 209 1.58 7.57 -12.71
C CYS A 209 2.86 7.74 -11.88
N ALA A 210 3.99 7.16 -12.30
CA ALA A 210 5.26 7.30 -11.61
C ALA A 210 5.74 8.76 -11.56
N THR A 211 5.53 9.53 -12.64
CA THR A 211 5.85 10.96 -12.68
C THR A 211 4.95 11.74 -11.73
N ALA A 212 3.63 11.55 -11.79
CA ALA A 212 2.67 12.22 -10.91
C ALA A 212 2.91 11.87 -9.43
N ALA A 213 3.24 10.61 -9.12
CA ALA A 213 3.58 10.18 -7.76
C ALA A 213 4.80 10.95 -7.22
N ARG A 214 5.87 11.06 -8.02
CA ARG A 214 7.07 11.83 -7.63
C ARG A 214 6.76 13.30 -7.44
N ASP A 215 6.00 13.90 -8.35
CA ASP A 215 5.62 15.31 -8.31
C ASP A 215 4.71 15.60 -7.09
N ALA A 216 3.86 14.63 -6.72
CA ALA A 216 3.01 14.68 -5.52
C ALA A 216 3.77 14.39 -4.21
N GLY A 217 5.06 14.04 -4.27
CA GLY A 217 5.90 13.82 -3.08
C GLY A 217 5.87 12.40 -2.52
N ALA A 218 5.51 11.40 -3.33
CA ALA A 218 5.59 10.01 -2.93
C ALA A 218 7.03 9.62 -2.55
N GLU A 219 7.17 8.86 -1.49
CA GLU A 219 8.46 8.36 -0.99
C GLU A 219 8.78 6.98 -1.57
N TRP A 220 7.74 6.20 -1.88
CA TRP A 220 7.85 4.85 -2.38
C TRP A 220 6.92 4.59 -3.58
N LEU A 221 7.46 3.87 -4.56
CA LEU A 221 6.73 3.16 -5.58
C LEU A 221 6.84 1.66 -5.26
N LEU A 222 5.73 1.02 -4.91
CA LEU A 222 5.68 -0.37 -4.47
C LEU A 222 5.03 -1.22 -5.55
N TYR A 223 5.77 -2.20 -6.06
CA TYR A 223 5.19 -3.18 -6.97
C TYR A 223 4.23 -4.10 -6.24
N GLU A 224 3.03 -4.28 -6.77
CA GLU A 224 2.11 -5.31 -6.32
C GLU A 224 1.40 -5.99 -7.48
N HIS A 225 1.27 -7.32 -7.39
CA HIS A 225 0.47 -8.14 -8.29
C HIS A 225 -0.31 -9.18 -7.47
N ASP A 226 -1.65 -9.11 -7.50
CA ASP A 226 -2.49 -9.95 -6.65
C ASP A 226 -2.55 -11.41 -7.13
N GLU A 227 -2.42 -11.68 -8.42
CA GLU A 227 -2.60 -13.00 -9.03
C GLU A 227 -1.47 -13.34 -10.03
N PRO A 228 -0.18 -13.25 -9.65
CA PRO A 228 0.90 -13.56 -10.58
C PRO A 228 0.90 -15.06 -10.92
N THR A 229 1.02 -15.37 -12.20
CA THR A 229 1.10 -16.77 -12.66
C THR A 229 2.42 -17.43 -12.24
N ASP A 230 3.50 -16.64 -12.16
CA ASP A 230 4.83 -17.03 -11.69
C ASP A 230 5.37 -15.91 -10.80
N PRO A 231 5.16 -15.99 -9.46
CA PRO A 231 5.56 -14.93 -8.55
C PRO A 231 7.08 -14.62 -8.57
N ALA A 232 7.92 -15.63 -8.85
CA ALA A 232 9.36 -15.40 -8.92
C ALA A 232 9.74 -14.59 -10.18
N ALA A 233 9.17 -14.91 -11.33
CA ALA A 233 9.36 -14.13 -12.55
C ALA A 233 8.75 -12.73 -12.42
N SER A 234 7.61 -12.62 -11.74
CA SER A 234 6.92 -11.36 -11.43
C SER A 234 7.78 -10.42 -10.58
N LEU A 235 8.46 -10.95 -9.55
CA LEU A 235 9.42 -10.21 -8.72
C LEU A 235 10.52 -9.56 -9.58
N GLU A 236 11.18 -10.34 -10.44
CA GLU A 236 12.27 -9.86 -11.30
C GLU A 236 11.78 -8.79 -12.30
N ARG A 237 10.61 -9.02 -12.87
CA ARG A 237 10.00 -8.08 -13.83
C ARG A 237 9.59 -6.78 -13.13
N GLY A 238 8.95 -6.87 -11.98
CA GLY A 238 8.54 -5.71 -11.18
C GLY A 238 9.74 -4.84 -10.80
N ALA A 239 10.82 -5.46 -10.31
CA ALA A 239 12.05 -4.77 -9.94
C ALA A 239 12.67 -4.02 -11.12
N ALA A 240 12.86 -4.69 -12.26
CA ALA A 240 13.41 -4.07 -13.47
C ALA A 240 12.52 -2.92 -13.98
N THR A 241 11.19 -3.12 -13.97
CA THR A 241 10.24 -2.11 -14.44
C THR A 241 10.23 -0.86 -13.57
N LEU A 242 10.30 -0.99 -12.24
CA LEU A 242 10.31 0.16 -11.33
C LEU A 242 11.69 0.84 -11.26
N ALA A 243 12.78 0.11 -11.45
CA ALA A 243 14.12 0.70 -11.51
C ALA A 243 14.24 1.80 -12.59
N GLU A 244 13.55 1.63 -13.72
CA GLU A 244 13.51 2.61 -14.83
C GLU A 244 12.68 3.87 -14.48
N ARG A 245 11.91 3.87 -13.38
CA ARG A 245 10.93 4.91 -13.01
C ARG A 245 11.28 5.68 -11.73
N ARG A 246 12.49 5.49 -11.19
CA ARG A 246 12.95 6.16 -9.97
C ARG A 246 13.20 7.66 -10.11
N ASP A 247 13.54 8.13 -11.32
CA ASP A 247 13.99 9.50 -11.64
C ASP A 247 12.93 10.31 -12.40
#